data_f178642f5e363da216e5605a91d6b6d5
#
_entry.id   f178642f5e363da216e5605a91d6b6d5
#
_cell.length_a   1.000
_cell.length_b   1.000
_cell.length_c   1.000
_cell.angle_alpha   90.00
_cell.angle_beta   90.00
_cell.angle_gamma   90.00
#
_symmetry.space_group_name_H-M   'P 1'
#
loop_
_entity.id
_entity.type
_entity.pdbx_description
1 polymer ?
#
loop_
_entity_poly.entity_id
_entity_poly.type
_entity_poly.pdbx_seq_one_letter_code
_entity_poly.pdbx_strand_id
1 'polypeptide(L)'
;SWFTVSDGIPKVNLSFSDSYGSSFGSPIKINDFNAIGRVDTAFLNEREVLVSYMEGDGDGTYLRIKKISIDGNVSKPITISKIDDGRGTGVPQLEILDDEIFIVWTVYDNESNQLKTVRLNSKDV
;
A
#
# COMPACT_ATOMS: atom_id res chain seq x y z
N SER A 1 5.77 7.33 -0.91
CA SER A 1 4.31 7.39 -0.74
C SER A 1 3.94 8.11 0.54
N TRP A 2 2.75 8.66 0.60
CA TRP A 2 2.23 9.31 1.79
C TRP A 2 0.70 9.33 1.81
N PHE A 3 0.15 9.55 3.00
CA PHE A 3 -1.27 9.72 3.24
C PHE A 3 -1.58 11.17 3.60
N THR A 4 -2.65 11.71 3.04
CA THR A 4 -3.16 13.05 3.37
C THR A 4 -4.66 13.05 3.55
N VAL A 5 -5.15 14.02 4.30
CA VAL A 5 -6.56 14.40 4.31
C VAL A 5 -6.63 15.87 3.93
N SER A 6 -7.10 16.14 2.72
CA SER A 6 -7.27 17.50 2.19
C SER A 6 -8.75 17.71 1.89
N ASP A 7 -9.31 18.81 2.39
CA ASP A 7 -10.74 19.15 2.25
C ASP A 7 -11.69 18.02 2.71
N GLY A 8 -11.28 17.29 3.75
CA GLY A 8 -12.03 16.14 4.28
C GLY A 8 -11.93 14.87 3.41
N ILE A 9 -11.12 14.87 2.35
CA ILE A 9 -10.95 13.73 1.45
C ILE A 9 -9.62 13.04 1.73
N PRO A 10 -9.64 11.79 2.26
CA PRO A 10 -8.42 11.02 2.49
C PRO A 10 -7.86 10.47 1.17
N LYS A 11 -6.55 10.61 1.00
CA LYS A 11 -5.83 10.14 -0.19
C LYS A 11 -4.52 9.47 0.18
N VAL A 12 -4.23 8.39 -0.52
CA VAL A 12 -2.89 7.81 -0.62
C VAL A 12 -2.27 8.27 -1.93
N ASN A 13 -1.09 8.82 -1.86
CA ASN A 13 -0.36 9.35 -3.00
C ASN A 13 1.03 8.74 -3.10
N LEU A 14 1.54 8.70 -4.32
CA LEU A 14 2.92 8.34 -4.66
C LEU A 14 3.50 9.43 -5.57
N SER A 15 4.78 9.70 -5.41
CA SER A 15 5.55 10.54 -6.34
C SER A 15 6.93 9.93 -6.55
N PHE A 16 7.45 10.08 -7.76
CA PHE A 16 8.80 9.65 -8.11
C PHE A 16 9.76 10.83 -8.14
N SER A 17 11.02 10.56 -7.78
CA SER A 17 12.14 11.48 -7.97
C SER A 17 13.14 10.88 -8.94
N ASP A 18 13.56 11.67 -9.92
CA ASP A 18 14.67 11.37 -10.84
C ASP A 18 15.97 12.15 -10.47
N SER A 19 15.94 12.84 -9.34
CA SER A 19 17.00 13.74 -8.88
C SER A 19 17.56 13.36 -7.50
N TYR A 20 17.50 12.07 -7.15
CA TYR A 20 17.91 11.55 -5.83
C TYR A 20 17.23 12.28 -4.64
N GLY A 21 15.95 12.57 -4.80
CA GLY A 21 15.14 13.21 -3.76
C GLY A 21 15.22 14.73 -3.71
N SER A 22 15.98 15.39 -4.60
CA SER A 22 16.05 16.86 -4.66
C SER A 22 14.74 17.49 -5.14
N SER A 23 14.01 16.79 -5.99
CA SER A 23 12.68 17.17 -6.48
C SER A 23 11.83 15.94 -6.75
N PHE A 24 10.53 16.11 -6.73
CA PHE A 24 9.55 15.05 -7.00
C PHE A 24 8.58 15.47 -8.09
N GLY A 25 8.16 14.50 -8.88
CA GLY A 25 7.12 14.67 -9.89
C GLY A 25 5.73 14.88 -9.29
N SER A 26 4.75 15.06 -10.15
CA SER A 26 3.35 15.22 -9.72
C SER A 26 2.85 14.01 -8.94
N PRO A 27 2.07 14.20 -7.87
CA PRO A 27 1.49 13.11 -7.12
C PRO A 27 0.55 12.25 -7.95
N ILE A 28 0.67 10.94 -7.79
CA ILE A 28 -0.20 9.93 -8.38
C ILE A 28 -1.13 9.42 -7.27
N LYS A 29 -2.45 9.56 -7.46
CA LYS A 29 -3.43 9.03 -6.51
C LYS A 29 -3.50 7.50 -6.62
N ILE A 30 -3.45 6.82 -5.48
CA ILE A 30 -3.40 5.35 -5.41
C ILE A 30 -4.75 4.72 -5.05
N ASN A 31 -5.41 5.23 -4.01
CA ASN A 31 -6.67 4.65 -3.51
C ASN A 31 -7.84 4.88 -4.47
N ASP A 32 -8.73 3.91 -4.57
CA ASP A 32 -9.98 3.98 -5.33
C ASP A 32 -11.15 4.44 -4.46
N PHE A 33 -11.14 4.03 -3.19
CA PHE A 33 -12.20 4.28 -2.22
C PHE A 33 -11.70 5.14 -1.05
N ASN A 34 -12.34 5.04 0.10
CA ASN A 34 -11.99 5.84 1.27
C ASN A 34 -10.67 5.37 1.90
N ALA A 35 -9.60 6.10 1.65
CA ALA A 35 -8.28 5.75 2.18
C ALA A 35 -8.22 5.87 3.70
N ILE A 36 -7.61 4.88 4.34
CA ILE A 36 -7.32 4.88 5.78
C ILE A 36 -5.86 5.24 6.05
N GLY A 37 -5.04 5.20 4.99
CA GLY A 37 -3.60 5.46 5.06
C GLY A 37 -2.80 4.19 5.28
N ARG A 38 -1.79 4.25 6.19
CA ARG A 38 -0.91 3.12 6.54
C ARG A 38 -0.23 2.54 5.32
N VAL A 39 0.47 3.41 4.64
CA VAL A 39 1.10 3.13 3.35
C VAL A 39 2.53 2.66 3.55
N ASP A 40 2.95 1.73 2.70
CA ASP A 40 4.33 1.35 2.53
C ASP A 40 4.64 1.14 1.06
N THR A 41 5.91 1.23 0.67
CA THR A 41 6.32 1.23 -0.72
C THR A 41 7.65 0.53 -0.89
N ALA A 42 7.72 -0.41 -1.82
CA ALA A 42 8.96 -1.08 -2.20
C ALA A 42 9.15 -1.08 -3.72
N PHE A 43 10.38 -0.96 -4.18
CA PHE A 43 10.72 -1.09 -5.59
C PHE A 43 10.62 -2.55 -6.05
N LEU A 44 9.81 -2.77 -7.06
CA LEU A 44 9.71 -4.06 -7.74
C LEU A 44 10.86 -4.24 -8.74
N ASN A 45 11.23 -3.16 -9.39
CA ASN A 45 12.36 -3.04 -10.30
C ASN A 45 12.68 -1.55 -10.52
N GLU A 46 13.58 -1.24 -11.45
CA GLU A 46 14.00 0.15 -11.75
C GLU A 46 12.86 1.06 -12.25
N ARG A 47 11.76 0.51 -12.73
CA ARG A 47 10.66 1.25 -13.35
C ARG A 47 9.32 1.11 -12.64
N GLU A 48 9.21 0.20 -11.69
CA GLU A 48 7.94 -0.11 -11.03
C GLU A 48 8.10 -0.23 -9.52
N VAL A 49 7.09 0.24 -8.82
CA VAL A 49 6.97 0.09 -7.37
C VAL A 49 5.67 -0.60 -7.00
N LEU A 50 5.67 -1.29 -5.87
CA LEU A 50 4.45 -1.70 -5.18
C LEU A 50 4.16 -0.71 -4.06
N VAL A 51 2.89 -0.39 -3.90
CA VAL A 51 2.37 0.37 -2.76
C VAL A 51 1.35 -0.50 -2.04
N SER A 52 1.57 -0.74 -0.75
CA SER A 52 0.56 -1.29 0.14
C SER A 52 -0.19 -0.17 0.83
N TYR A 53 -1.50 -0.31 0.97
CA TYR A 53 -2.34 0.71 1.56
C TYR A 53 -3.65 0.10 2.10
N MET A 54 -4.32 0.85 2.95
CA MET A 54 -5.61 0.46 3.50
C MET A 54 -6.70 1.39 3.02
N GLU A 55 -7.82 0.81 2.59
CA GLU A 55 -9.01 1.56 2.19
C GLU A 55 -10.30 0.82 2.55
N GLY A 56 -11.36 1.57 2.78
CA GLY A 56 -12.71 1.06 3.00
C GLY A 56 -13.62 1.31 1.80
N ASP A 57 -14.34 0.28 1.33
CA ASP A 57 -15.19 0.35 0.13
C ASP A 57 -16.70 0.24 0.41
N GLY A 58 -17.11 0.39 1.68
CA GLY A 58 -18.50 0.26 2.11
C GLY A 58 -18.86 -1.14 2.59
N ASP A 59 -18.20 -2.19 2.11
CA ASP A 59 -18.38 -3.58 2.58
C ASP A 59 -17.38 -3.94 3.70
N GLY A 60 -16.34 -3.16 3.85
CA GLY A 60 -15.32 -3.36 4.87
C GLY A 60 -14.06 -2.58 4.59
N THR A 61 -13.05 -2.85 5.39
CA THR A 61 -11.70 -2.32 5.26
C THR A 61 -10.75 -3.39 4.79
N TYR A 62 -9.90 -3.02 3.85
CA TYR A 62 -9.01 -3.95 3.16
C TYR A 62 -7.59 -3.44 3.12
N LEU A 63 -6.65 -4.36 3.31
CA LEU A 63 -5.25 -4.21 2.94
C LEU A 63 -5.12 -4.60 1.46
N ARG A 64 -4.64 -3.67 0.65
CA ARG A 64 -4.48 -3.81 -0.80
C ARG A 64 -3.09 -3.42 -1.25
N ILE A 65 -2.70 -3.93 -2.40
CA ILE A 65 -1.50 -3.49 -3.11
C ILE A 65 -1.85 -3.07 -4.53
N LYS A 66 -1.08 -2.12 -5.05
CA LYS A 66 -1.05 -1.73 -6.45
C LYS A 66 0.38 -1.61 -6.95
N LYS A 67 0.55 -1.92 -8.22
CA LYS A 67 1.79 -1.67 -8.96
C LYS A 67 1.67 -0.35 -9.71
N ILE A 68 2.69 0.47 -9.58
CA ILE A 68 2.75 1.79 -10.22
C ILE A 68 4.06 1.89 -11.00
N SER A 69 3.96 2.25 -12.29
CA SER A 69 5.14 2.52 -13.09
C SER A 69 5.58 3.98 -12.99
N ILE A 70 6.84 4.26 -13.29
CA ILE A 70 7.39 5.63 -13.37
C ILE A 70 6.69 6.48 -14.42
N ASP A 71 6.03 5.86 -15.40
CA ASP A 71 5.23 6.53 -16.43
C ASP A 71 3.82 6.93 -15.93
N GLY A 72 3.51 6.63 -14.67
CA GLY A 72 2.23 6.97 -14.04
C GLY A 72 1.11 5.95 -14.21
N ASN A 73 1.38 4.79 -14.79
CA ASN A 73 0.38 3.73 -14.90
C ASN A 73 0.13 3.08 -13.54
N VAL A 74 -1.12 2.97 -13.16
CA VAL A 74 -1.57 2.36 -11.90
C VAL A 74 -2.35 1.09 -12.21
N SER A 75 -1.94 -0.03 -11.64
CA SER A 75 -2.61 -1.31 -11.84
C SER A 75 -3.97 -1.36 -11.12
N LYS A 76 -4.77 -2.37 -11.43
CA LYS A 76 -5.90 -2.74 -10.58
C LYS A 76 -5.41 -3.18 -9.20
N PRO A 77 -6.21 -2.97 -8.14
CA PRO A 77 -5.83 -3.39 -6.81
C PRO A 77 -5.85 -4.92 -6.67
N ILE A 78 -4.89 -5.44 -5.92
CA ILE A 78 -4.91 -6.81 -5.41
C ILE A 78 -5.26 -6.73 -3.92
N THR A 79 -6.34 -7.38 -3.52
CA THR A 79 -6.74 -7.46 -2.11
C THR A 79 -5.94 -8.55 -1.41
N ILE A 80 -5.20 -8.16 -0.38
CA ILE A 80 -4.39 -9.07 0.44
C ILE A 80 -5.22 -9.66 1.57
N SER A 81 -5.97 -8.82 2.28
CA SER A 81 -6.80 -9.25 3.40
C SER A 81 -7.91 -8.25 3.69
N LYS A 82 -9.03 -8.76 4.15
CA LYS A 82 -9.98 -7.94 4.92
C LYS A 82 -9.38 -7.74 6.31
N ILE A 83 -9.44 -6.53 6.80
CA ILE A 83 -8.83 -6.11 8.06
C ILE A 83 -9.81 -5.31 8.90
N ASP A 84 -9.48 -5.13 10.17
CA ASP A 84 -10.19 -4.21 11.04
C ASP A 84 -9.80 -2.76 10.71
N ASP A 85 -10.74 -1.84 10.73
CA ASP A 85 -10.52 -0.40 10.54
C ASP A 85 -9.91 0.28 11.77
N GLY A 86 -9.80 -0.44 12.88
CA GLY A 86 -9.20 0.02 14.12
C GLY A 86 -7.68 0.18 14.06
N ARG A 87 -7.13 0.75 15.12
CA ARG A 87 -5.67 0.94 15.26
C ARG A 87 -4.88 -0.36 15.47
N GLY A 88 -5.57 -1.47 15.77
CA GLY A 88 -4.96 -2.77 16.06
C GLY A 88 -4.18 -3.39 14.91
N THR A 89 -4.51 -3.04 13.65
CA THR A 89 -3.79 -3.56 12.48
C THR A 89 -2.36 -3.01 12.37
N GLY A 90 -2.04 -1.93 13.05
CA GLY A 90 -0.71 -1.30 12.94
C GLY A 90 -0.47 -0.72 11.53
N VAL A 91 0.78 -0.63 11.14
CA VAL A 91 1.18 -0.25 9.77
C VAL A 91 1.74 -1.51 9.10
N PRO A 92 1.05 -2.06 8.10
CA PRO A 92 1.58 -3.16 7.32
C PRO A 92 2.93 -2.80 6.70
N GLN A 93 3.85 -3.76 6.71
CA GLN A 93 5.19 -3.61 6.13
C GLN A 93 5.26 -4.42 4.84
N LEU A 94 5.83 -3.82 3.82
CA LEU A 94 6.05 -4.40 2.50
C LEU A 94 7.54 -4.47 2.22
N GLU A 95 8.02 -5.65 1.87
CA GLU A 95 9.42 -5.86 1.48
C GLU A 95 9.48 -6.72 0.22
N ILE A 96 10.46 -6.47 -0.63
CA ILE A 96 10.71 -7.25 -1.84
C ILE A 96 12.15 -7.74 -1.80
N LEU A 97 12.32 -9.04 -1.91
CA LEU A 97 13.60 -9.71 -1.98
C LEU A 97 13.62 -10.61 -3.22
N ASP A 98 14.49 -10.30 -4.16
CA ASP A 98 14.52 -10.94 -5.47
C ASP A 98 13.15 -10.89 -6.17
N ASP A 99 12.57 -12.05 -6.50
CA ASP A 99 11.25 -12.15 -7.11
C ASP A 99 10.11 -12.33 -6.07
N GLU A 100 10.39 -12.15 -4.80
CA GLU A 100 9.43 -12.42 -3.74
C GLU A 100 8.99 -11.15 -3.01
N ILE A 101 7.70 -11.05 -2.81
CA ILE A 101 7.04 -9.96 -2.12
C ILE A 101 6.55 -10.48 -0.78
N PHE A 102 6.95 -9.83 0.29
CA PHE A 102 6.52 -10.13 1.66
C PHE A 102 5.69 -8.97 2.19
N ILE A 103 4.52 -9.28 2.74
CA ILE A 103 3.69 -8.31 3.44
C ILE A 103 3.37 -8.87 4.81
N VAL A 104 3.61 -8.07 5.85
CA VAL A 104 3.39 -8.45 7.25
C VAL A 104 2.50 -7.40 7.91
N TRP A 105 1.49 -7.84 8.63
CA TRP A 105 0.61 -6.95 9.39
C TRP A 105 0.16 -7.57 10.71
N THR A 106 -0.30 -6.73 11.60
CA THR A 106 -0.85 -7.16 12.89
C THR A 106 -2.35 -7.38 12.80
N VAL A 107 -2.83 -8.45 13.37
CA VAL A 107 -4.27 -8.71 13.59
C VAL A 107 -4.51 -8.79 15.09
N TYR A 108 -5.50 -8.03 15.53
CA TYR A 108 -5.99 -8.14 16.91
C TYR A 108 -7.16 -9.12 16.93
N ASP A 109 -7.01 -10.20 17.65
CA ASP A 109 -8.04 -11.22 17.88
C ASP A 109 -8.35 -11.29 19.35
N ASN A 110 -9.47 -10.64 19.74
CA ASN A 110 -10.16 -10.61 21.04
C ASN A 110 -9.28 -10.48 22.31
N GLU A 111 -8.13 -11.12 22.39
CA GLU A 111 -7.28 -11.15 23.60
C GLU A 111 -5.78 -11.09 23.29
N SER A 112 -5.38 -11.21 22.03
CA SER A 112 -3.97 -11.22 21.64
C SER A 112 -3.72 -10.59 20.28
N ASN A 113 -2.56 -9.95 20.14
CA ASN A 113 -2.04 -9.52 18.85
C ASN A 113 -1.36 -10.70 18.16
N GLN A 114 -1.67 -10.88 16.88
CA GLN A 114 -1.03 -11.87 16.02
C GLN A 114 -0.39 -11.17 14.82
N LEU A 115 0.75 -11.65 14.38
CA LEU A 115 1.32 -11.28 13.10
C LEU A 115 0.80 -12.22 12.01
N LYS A 116 0.29 -11.62 10.94
CA LYS A 116 0.00 -12.33 9.69
C LYS A 116 0.97 -11.90 8.62
N THR A 117 1.26 -12.83 7.74
CA THR A 117 2.16 -12.61 6.60
C THR A 117 1.61 -13.28 5.36
N VAL A 118 1.85 -12.67 4.22
CA VAL A 118 1.64 -13.25 2.89
C VAL A 118 2.95 -13.14 2.12
N ARG A 119 3.20 -14.14 1.30
CA ARG A 119 4.29 -14.20 0.34
C ARG A 119 3.71 -14.37 -1.05
N LEU A 120 4.08 -13.49 -1.96
CA LEU A 120 3.66 -13.48 -3.36
C LEU A 120 4.88 -13.52 -4.27
N ASN A 121 4.72 -14.05 -5.48
CA ASN A 121 5.74 -13.90 -6.51
C ASN A 121 5.50 -12.60 -7.30
N SER A 122 6.55 -11.90 -7.66
CA SER A 122 6.48 -10.64 -8.41
C SER A 122 5.82 -10.80 -9.79
N LYS A 123 5.82 -12.01 -10.35
CA LYS A 123 5.15 -12.32 -11.63
C LYS A 123 3.62 -12.38 -11.51
N ASP A 124 3.10 -12.48 -10.30
CA ASP A 124 1.65 -12.60 -10.01
C ASP A 124 1.00 -11.24 -9.69
N VAL A 125 1.76 -10.18 -9.73
CA VAL A 125 1.30 -8.82 -9.41
C VAL A 125 1.44 -7.81 -10.56
#